data_a932017da5b4c53a47819ead1f0bb972
#
_entry.id   a932017da5b4c53a47819ead1f0bb972
#
_cell.length_a   1.000
_cell.length_b   1.000
_cell.length_c   1.000
_cell.angle_alpha   90.00
_cell.angle_beta   90.00
_cell.angle_gamma   90.00
#
_symmetry.space_group_name_H-M   'P 1'
#
loop_
_entity.id
_entity.type
_entity.pdbx_description
1 polymer ?
#
loop_
_entity_poly.entity_id
_entity_poly.type
_entity_poly.pdbx_seq_one_letter_code
_entity_poly.pdbx_strand_id
1 'polypeptide(L)'
;LGDVYKRQADNYIERQQEQYEARKAAWKQAQKYGKKKSTTVHPAESASCTPTTSKSDTSKRRVFITGGAEGIGKAIVEAFCLSGNQVAFCDINETAGQETAKATGAIFHKVDVSDKDALESCMQRILSEWNDIDIIINNVGISQFSSITETSVEDFDKILSINLRPVFITSRLLAIHRKEQSSPNPYGRIINICSTRYLMSEPGSEGYAASKGGIYSLTHALALSLSEWNITVNSIAPGWIQTQNYEQLRPEDHSQHPSRRVGKPEDIALSLIHISEPTRHAQIS
;
A
#
# COMPACT_ATOMS: atom_id res chain seq x y z
N LEU A 1 -35.05 -5.90 17.16
CA LEU A 1 -33.77 -6.11 16.46
C LEU A 1 -33.01 -4.78 16.28
N GLY A 2 -33.67 -3.65 15.92
CA GLY A 2 -33.00 -2.34 15.74
C GLY A 2 -32.32 -1.79 17.00
N ASP A 3 -32.92 -1.97 18.18
CA ASP A 3 -32.38 -1.45 19.44
C ASP A 3 -31.18 -2.24 19.96
N VAL A 4 -31.06 -3.53 19.63
CA VAL A 4 -29.89 -4.35 20.00
C VAL A 4 -28.67 -3.94 19.19
N TYR A 5 -28.84 -3.70 17.88
CA TYR A 5 -27.74 -3.25 17.01
C TYR A 5 -27.28 -1.83 17.35
N LYS A 6 -28.20 -0.95 17.70
CA LYS A 6 -27.87 0.41 18.12
C LYS A 6 -27.05 0.43 19.41
N ARG A 7 -27.46 -0.31 20.44
CA ARG A 7 -26.70 -0.44 21.70
C ARG A 7 -25.31 -1.08 21.50
N GLN A 8 -25.17 -2.04 20.57
CA GLN A 8 -23.85 -2.62 20.27
C GLN A 8 -22.94 -1.64 19.56
N ALA A 9 -23.45 -0.82 18.64
CA ALA A 9 -22.68 0.22 17.97
C ALA A 9 -22.27 1.34 18.93
N ASP A 10 -23.19 1.79 19.78
CA ASP A 10 -22.90 2.82 20.79
C ASP A 10 -21.84 2.34 21.78
N ASN A 11 -21.93 1.13 22.30
CA ASN A 11 -20.92 0.51 23.16
C ASN A 11 -19.56 0.33 22.48
N TYR A 12 -19.53 0.09 21.17
CA TYR A 12 -18.28 -0.03 20.42
C TYR A 12 -17.59 1.33 20.27
N ILE A 13 -18.35 2.37 19.93
CA ILE A 13 -17.84 3.74 19.79
C ILE A 13 -17.32 4.27 21.12
N GLU A 14 -18.07 4.08 22.22
CA GLU A 14 -17.65 4.46 23.57
C GLU A 14 -16.34 3.76 23.97
N ARG A 15 -16.20 2.45 23.75
CA ARG A 15 -14.95 1.72 24.04
C ARG A 15 -13.78 2.20 23.21
N GLN A 16 -13.98 2.56 21.95
CA GLN A 16 -12.92 3.13 21.10
C GLN A 16 -12.49 4.50 21.61
N GLN A 17 -13.44 5.29 22.07
CA GLN A 17 -13.19 6.62 22.61
C GLN A 17 -12.44 6.55 23.95
N GLU A 18 -12.84 5.63 24.84
CA GLU A 18 -12.13 5.36 26.09
C GLU A 18 -10.68 4.88 25.84
N GLN A 19 -10.48 3.96 24.90
CA GLN A 19 -9.14 3.50 24.53
C GLN A 19 -8.27 4.63 23.94
N TYR A 20 -8.84 5.51 23.15
CA TYR A 20 -8.15 6.66 22.61
C TYR A 20 -7.73 7.64 23.72
N GLU A 21 -8.64 7.99 24.63
CA GLU A 21 -8.33 8.90 25.75
C GLU A 21 -7.33 8.26 26.73
N ALA A 22 -7.40 6.96 26.97
CA ALA A 22 -6.42 6.23 27.78
C ALA A 22 -4.99 6.29 27.15
N ARG A 23 -4.88 6.05 25.83
CA ARG A 23 -3.60 6.17 25.09
C ARG A 23 -3.07 7.59 25.13
N LYS A 24 -3.93 8.58 24.96
CA LYS A 24 -3.58 10.00 25.01
C LYS A 24 -3.11 10.42 26.40
N ALA A 25 -3.77 9.92 27.47
CA ALA A 25 -3.36 10.14 28.84
C ALA A 25 -1.99 9.49 29.15
N ALA A 26 -1.78 8.25 28.74
CA ALA A 26 -0.51 7.54 28.87
C ALA A 26 0.64 8.27 28.15
N TRP A 27 0.39 8.76 26.92
CA TRP A 27 1.36 9.53 26.16
C TRP A 27 1.72 10.86 26.85
N LYS A 28 0.72 11.60 27.39
CA LYS A 28 0.96 12.82 28.18
C LYS A 28 1.75 12.55 29.45
N GLN A 29 1.49 11.42 30.14
CA GLN A 29 2.27 11.00 31.31
C GLN A 29 3.72 10.68 30.92
N ALA A 30 3.93 9.91 29.85
CA ALA A 30 5.27 9.58 29.36
C ALA A 30 6.08 10.85 29.02
N GLN A 31 5.47 11.85 28.40
CA GLN A 31 6.12 13.15 28.16
C GLN A 31 6.47 13.90 29.46
N LYS A 32 5.63 13.81 30.49
CA LYS A 32 5.84 14.49 31.78
C LYS A 32 6.96 13.84 32.60
N TYR A 33 7.10 12.51 32.50
CA TYR A 33 8.15 11.73 33.19
C TYR A 33 9.46 11.63 32.39
N GLY A 34 9.45 11.79 31.08
CA GLY A 34 10.63 11.74 30.21
C GLY A 34 11.56 12.96 30.35
N LYS A 35 11.15 14.01 31.09
CA LYS A 35 11.95 15.22 31.33
C LYS A 35 12.74 15.24 32.64
N LYS A 36 12.80 14.16 33.41
CA LYS A 36 13.63 14.05 34.60
C LYS A 36 14.45 12.77 34.57
N LYS A 37 15.66 12.85 34.01
CA LYS A 37 16.90 12.19 34.48
C LYS A 37 18.04 12.43 33.47
N SER A 38 18.72 13.53 33.69
CA SER A 38 20.13 13.69 33.37
C SER A 38 20.80 13.88 34.72
N THR A 39 21.54 12.89 35.18
CA THR A 39 22.75 12.99 35.97
C THR A 39 23.11 11.62 36.55
N THR A 40 24.17 11.09 36.15
CA THR A 40 25.39 10.58 36.79
C THR A 40 25.98 9.44 36.01
N VAL A 41 27.12 9.73 35.43
CA VAL A 41 28.02 8.79 34.76
C VAL A 41 28.75 8.01 35.82
N HIS A 42 28.66 6.67 35.80
CA HIS A 42 29.67 5.79 36.35
C HIS A 42 30.32 5.04 35.19
N PRO A 43 31.64 4.95 35.13
CA PRO A 43 32.33 4.23 34.06
C PRO A 43 32.24 2.73 34.34
N ALA A 44 31.64 1.99 33.47
CA ALA A 44 31.70 0.54 33.42
C ALA A 44 32.39 0.13 32.12
N GLU A 45 33.30 -0.75 32.28
CA GLU A 45 34.25 -1.44 31.41
C GLU A 45 33.87 -1.57 29.95
N SER A 46 34.85 -1.28 29.11
CA SER A 46 34.89 -1.48 27.67
C SER A 46 34.71 -2.94 27.26
N ALA A 47 33.49 -3.35 26.99
CA ALA A 47 33.26 -4.49 26.10
C ALA A 47 33.33 -3.97 24.67
N SER A 48 34.37 -4.33 23.95
CA SER A 48 34.57 -4.06 22.54
C SER A 48 33.46 -4.73 21.73
N CYS A 49 32.40 -3.99 21.47
CA CYS A 49 31.41 -4.36 20.48
C CYS A 49 31.97 -3.96 19.12
N THR A 50 32.67 -4.90 18.47
CA THR A 50 32.98 -4.77 17.05
C THR A 50 31.64 -4.65 16.30
N PRO A 51 31.42 -3.59 15.52
CA PRO A 51 30.24 -3.52 14.69
C PRO A 51 30.39 -4.61 13.63
N THR A 52 29.66 -5.70 13.80
CA THR A 52 29.39 -6.61 12.69
C THR A 52 28.65 -5.77 11.66
N THR A 53 29.37 -5.28 10.68
CA THR A 53 28.82 -4.76 9.44
C THR A 53 28.11 -5.93 8.76
N SER A 54 26.85 -6.18 9.15
CA SER A 54 25.94 -6.95 8.32
C SER A 54 25.84 -6.18 7.01
N LYS A 55 26.46 -6.72 5.96
CA LYS A 55 26.26 -6.26 4.58
C LYS A 55 24.77 -6.06 4.43
N SER A 56 24.34 -4.84 4.11
CA SER A 56 22.99 -4.59 3.67
C SER A 56 22.74 -5.59 2.55
N ASP A 57 21.75 -6.46 2.72
CA ASP A 57 21.31 -7.38 1.68
C ASP A 57 20.74 -6.52 0.54
N THR A 58 21.62 -6.06 -0.36
CA THR A 58 21.30 -5.32 -1.58
C THR A 58 20.88 -6.29 -2.69
N SER A 59 20.27 -7.42 -2.32
CA SER A 59 19.72 -8.33 -3.31
C SER A 59 18.63 -7.62 -4.10
N LYS A 60 18.79 -7.65 -5.40
CA LYS A 60 17.82 -7.14 -6.38
C LYS A 60 16.46 -7.80 -6.13
N ARG A 61 15.45 -7.03 -5.75
CA ARG A 61 14.10 -7.52 -5.48
C ARG A 61 13.30 -7.65 -6.77
N ARG A 62 12.40 -8.62 -6.81
CA ARG A 62 11.46 -8.87 -7.89
C ARG A 62 10.14 -8.20 -7.55
N VAL A 63 9.78 -7.19 -8.30
CA VAL A 63 8.65 -6.29 -8.01
C VAL A 63 7.61 -6.38 -9.10
N PHE A 64 6.37 -6.69 -8.75
CA PHE A 64 5.23 -6.63 -9.66
C PHE A 64 4.29 -5.49 -9.28
N ILE A 65 3.89 -4.68 -10.28
CA ILE A 65 3.08 -3.47 -10.10
C ILE A 65 1.87 -3.52 -11.03
N THR A 66 0.67 -3.31 -10.52
CA THR A 66 -0.52 -3.14 -11.35
C THR A 66 -0.76 -1.65 -11.66
N GLY A 67 -1.10 -1.31 -12.92
CA GLY A 67 -1.33 0.07 -13.35
C GLY A 67 -0.06 0.90 -13.41
N GLY A 68 1.00 0.37 -14.01
CA GLY A 68 2.33 1.00 -14.02
C GLY A 68 2.62 1.91 -15.21
N ALA A 69 1.68 2.12 -16.14
CA ALA A 69 1.94 2.88 -17.35
C ALA A 69 1.97 4.40 -17.14
N GLU A 70 1.15 4.91 -16.23
CA GLU A 70 0.93 6.35 -16.05
C GLU A 70 0.80 6.73 -14.57
N GLY A 71 0.80 8.02 -14.28
CA GLY A 71 0.47 8.59 -12.97
C GLY A 71 1.31 8.03 -11.81
N ILE A 72 0.63 7.65 -10.73
CA ILE A 72 1.27 7.10 -9.52
C ILE A 72 2.02 5.81 -9.84
N GLY A 73 1.41 4.92 -10.63
CA GLY A 73 2.02 3.63 -11.00
C GLY A 73 3.32 3.80 -11.77
N LYS A 74 3.38 4.72 -12.73
CA LYS A 74 4.60 5.04 -13.47
C LYS A 74 5.72 5.53 -12.53
N ALA A 75 5.42 6.48 -11.65
CA ALA A 75 6.40 6.97 -10.67
C ALA A 75 6.92 5.84 -9.75
N ILE A 76 6.06 4.87 -9.40
CA ILE A 76 6.46 3.69 -8.64
C ILE A 76 7.41 2.81 -9.47
N VAL A 77 7.08 2.51 -10.73
CA VAL A 77 7.94 1.73 -11.63
C VAL A 77 9.32 2.37 -11.75
N GLU A 78 9.37 3.69 -12.00
CA GLU A 78 10.60 4.46 -12.10
C GLU A 78 11.45 4.38 -10.83
N ALA A 79 10.83 4.60 -9.67
CA ALA A 79 11.53 4.58 -8.38
C ALA A 79 12.13 3.19 -8.05
N PHE A 80 11.38 2.11 -8.29
CA PHE A 80 11.89 0.76 -8.04
C PHE A 80 12.97 0.34 -9.04
N CYS A 81 12.88 0.74 -10.30
CA CYS A 81 13.94 0.52 -11.28
C CYS A 81 15.21 1.30 -10.92
N LEU A 82 15.08 2.58 -10.53
CA LEU A 82 16.22 3.40 -10.08
C LEU A 82 16.90 2.82 -8.84
N SER A 83 16.16 2.15 -7.98
CA SER A 83 16.69 1.43 -6.82
C SER A 83 17.34 0.08 -7.18
N GLY A 84 17.48 -0.25 -8.46
CA GLY A 84 18.16 -1.46 -8.95
C GLY A 84 17.32 -2.73 -8.90
N ASN A 85 16.03 -2.65 -8.62
CA ASN A 85 15.14 -3.81 -8.57
C ASN A 85 14.78 -4.34 -9.97
N GLN A 86 14.38 -5.59 -10.04
CA GLN A 86 13.76 -6.20 -11.21
C GLN A 86 12.28 -5.92 -11.17
N VAL A 87 11.78 -5.15 -12.14
CA VAL A 87 10.39 -4.68 -12.15
C VAL A 87 9.63 -5.23 -13.34
N ALA A 88 8.45 -5.79 -13.08
CA ALA A 88 7.42 -6.02 -14.08
C ALA A 88 6.15 -5.25 -13.68
N PHE A 89 5.43 -4.78 -14.66
CA PHE A 89 4.16 -4.12 -14.43
C PHE A 89 3.14 -4.47 -15.50
N CYS A 90 1.87 -4.35 -15.16
CA CYS A 90 0.79 -4.50 -16.10
C CYS A 90 -0.05 -3.22 -16.19
N ASP A 91 -0.62 -2.99 -17.36
CA ASP A 91 -1.54 -1.89 -17.63
C ASP A 91 -2.41 -2.23 -18.84
N ILE A 92 -3.57 -1.57 -18.96
CA ILE A 92 -4.43 -1.66 -20.14
C ILE A 92 -3.94 -0.76 -21.27
N ASN A 93 -3.26 0.36 -20.94
CA ASN A 93 -2.72 1.32 -21.91
C ASN A 93 -1.40 0.80 -22.50
N GLU A 94 -1.49 0.19 -23.67
CA GLU A 94 -0.34 -0.44 -24.33
C GLU A 94 0.73 0.56 -24.71
N THR A 95 0.34 1.72 -25.27
CA THR A 95 1.29 2.73 -25.73
C THR A 95 2.09 3.32 -24.55
N ALA A 96 1.41 3.81 -23.54
CA ALA A 96 2.06 4.34 -22.34
C ALA A 96 2.87 3.27 -21.59
N GLY A 97 2.39 2.03 -21.58
CA GLY A 97 3.11 0.90 -20.99
C GLY A 97 4.43 0.60 -21.69
N GLN A 98 4.45 0.58 -23.02
CA GLN A 98 5.68 0.40 -23.81
C GLN A 98 6.65 1.55 -23.64
N GLU A 99 6.17 2.80 -23.60
CA GLU A 99 6.99 3.98 -23.34
C GLU A 99 7.66 3.93 -21.97
N THR A 100 6.90 3.60 -20.93
CA THR A 100 7.42 3.45 -19.57
C THR A 100 8.42 2.30 -19.47
N ALA A 101 8.14 1.16 -20.08
CA ALA A 101 9.08 0.03 -20.13
C ALA A 101 10.38 0.40 -20.83
N LYS A 102 10.32 1.09 -21.95
CA LYS A 102 11.51 1.57 -22.70
C LYS A 102 12.34 2.55 -21.89
N ALA A 103 11.69 3.44 -21.14
CA ALA A 103 12.37 4.46 -20.33
C ALA A 103 13.05 3.87 -19.09
N THR A 104 12.49 2.81 -18.49
CA THR A 104 12.91 2.28 -17.20
C THR A 104 13.67 0.96 -17.27
N GLY A 105 13.50 0.21 -18.36
CA GLY A 105 13.98 -1.17 -18.49
C GLY A 105 13.08 -2.20 -17.77
N ALA A 106 11.92 -1.78 -17.27
CA ALA A 106 10.93 -2.69 -16.67
C ALA A 106 10.24 -3.56 -17.75
N ILE A 107 9.70 -4.69 -17.32
CA ILE A 107 8.94 -5.59 -18.21
C ILE A 107 7.47 -5.18 -18.19
N PHE A 108 6.92 -4.88 -19.34
CA PHE A 108 5.52 -4.51 -19.50
C PHE A 108 4.66 -5.70 -19.96
N HIS A 109 3.49 -5.85 -19.34
CA HIS A 109 2.44 -6.79 -19.75
C HIS A 109 1.15 -6.01 -20.00
N LYS A 110 0.57 -6.14 -21.21
CA LYS A 110 -0.75 -5.59 -21.49
C LYS A 110 -1.82 -6.47 -20.84
N VAL A 111 -2.50 -5.96 -19.80
CA VAL A 111 -3.53 -6.67 -19.05
C VAL A 111 -4.62 -5.72 -18.64
N ASP A 112 -5.87 -6.09 -18.89
CA ASP A 112 -7.02 -5.53 -18.19
C ASP A 112 -7.21 -6.30 -16.88
N VAL A 113 -7.00 -5.65 -15.75
CA VAL A 113 -7.11 -6.30 -14.42
C VAL A 113 -8.55 -6.67 -14.05
N SER A 114 -9.55 -6.15 -14.77
CA SER A 114 -10.95 -6.56 -14.61
C SER A 114 -11.22 -7.95 -15.22
N ASP A 115 -10.40 -8.37 -16.16
CA ASP A 115 -10.34 -9.74 -16.64
C ASP A 115 -9.48 -10.60 -15.71
N LYS A 116 -10.16 -11.41 -14.89
CA LYS A 116 -9.50 -12.24 -13.87
C LYS A 116 -8.55 -13.26 -14.49
N ASP A 117 -8.90 -13.84 -15.62
CA ASP A 117 -8.13 -14.91 -16.27
C ASP A 117 -6.85 -14.32 -16.92
N ALA A 118 -6.95 -13.11 -17.49
CA ALA A 118 -5.80 -12.38 -18.00
C ALA A 118 -4.81 -11.99 -16.88
N LEU A 119 -5.30 -11.49 -15.73
CA LEU A 119 -4.46 -11.15 -14.59
C LEU A 119 -3.82 -12.39 -13.95
N GLU A 120 -4.57 -13.47 -13.76
CA GLU A 120 -4.06 -14.74 -13.25
C GLU A 120 -2.96 -15.30 -14.15
N SER A 121 -3.18 -15.33 -15.48
CA SER A 121 -2.20 -15.80 -16.45
C SER A 121 -0.92 -14.96 -16.46
N CYS A 122 -1.05 -13.64 -16.33
CA CYS A 122 0.10 -12.73 -16.22
C CYS A 122 0.93 -13.04 -14.97
N MET A 123 0.28 -13.12 -13.82
CA MET A 123 0.94 -13.41 -12.54
C MET A 123 1.64 -14.77 -12.54
N GLN A 124 0.96 -15.81 -13.04
CA GLN A 124 1.53 -17.16 -13.12
C GLN A 124 2.77 -17.20 -14.01
N ARG A 125 2.75 -16.48 -15.14
CA ARG A 125 3.92 -16.34 -16.02
C ARG A 125 5.10 -15.72 -15.27
N ILE A 126 4.89 -14.58 -14.59
CA ILE A 126 5.95 -13.88 -13.85
C ILE A 126 6.50 -14.77 -12.73
N LEU A 127 5.62 -15.43 -11.96
CA LEU A 127 6.02 -16.36 -10.90
C LEU A 127 6.86 -17.51 -11.45
N SER A 128 6.48 -18.06 -12.62
CA SER A 128 7.25 -19.12 -13.29
C SER A 128 8.60 -18.64 -13.82
N GLU A 129 8.66 -17.47 -14.47
CA GLU A 129 9.88 -16.93 -15.06
C GLU A 129 10.88 -16.46 -13.98
N TRP A 130 10.38 -15.90 -12.89
CA TRP A 130 11.20 -15.32 -11.83
C TRP A 130 11.39 -16.25 -10.62
N ASN A 131 10.72 -17.38 -10.63
CA ASN A 131 10.66 -18.35 -9.53
C ASN A 131 10.02 -17.83 -8.23
N ASP A 132 9.74 -16.54 -8.11
CA ASP A 132 8.96 -15.90 -7.02
C ASP A 132 8.80 -14.40 -7.29
N ILE A 133 7.96 -13.72 -6.49
CA ILE A 133 7.84 -12.26 -6.43
C ILE A 133 8.08 -11.82 -5.00
N ASP A 134 8.96 -10.83 -4.79
CA ASP A 134 9.29 -10.30 -3.47
C ASP A 134 8.32 -9.20 -3.03
N ILE A 135 7.90 -8.36 -3.97
CA ILE A 135 7.04 -7.19 -3.70
C ILE A 135 5.91 -7.14 -4.73
N ILE A 136 4.67 -7.06 -4.25
CA ILE A 136 3.49 -6.76 -5.08
C ILE A 136 2.96 -5.39 -4.68
N ILE A 137 2.72 -4.53 -5.68
CA ILE A 137 2.08 -3.24 -5.49
C ILE A 137 0.79 -3.21 -6.29
N ASN A 138 -0.33 -3.28 -5.57
CA ASN A 138 -1.66 -3.16 -6.14
C ASN A 138 -2.04 -1.68 -6.23
N ASN A 139 -1.79 -1.08 -7.39
CA ASN A 139 -1.97 0.34 -7.60
C ASN A 139 -3.17 0.67 -8.51
N VAL A 140 -3.59 -0.23 -9.41
CA VAL A 140 -4.72 0.04 -10.30
C VAL A 140 -5.94 0.51 -9.53
N GLY A 141 -6.56 1.56 -10.05
CA GLY A 141 -7.84 2.02 -9.55
C GLY A 141 -8.43 3.10 -10.45
N ILE A 142 -9.73 3.03 -10.62
CA ILE A 142 -10.53 4.06 -11.28
C ILE A 142 -11.40 4.75 -10.24
N SER A 143 -11.69 6.02 -10.48
CA SER A 143 -12.69 6.79 -9.74
C SER A 143 -13.80 7.21 -10.71
N GLN A 144 -15.02 6.86 -10.38
CA GLN A 144 -16.20 7.31 -11.09
C GLN A 144 -17.14 7.93 -10.07
N PHE A 145 -17.55 9.15 -10.34
CA PHE A 145 -18.46 9.90 -9.49
C PHE A 145 -19.75 10.14 -10.27
N SER A 146 -20.86 9.69 -9.72
CA SER A 146 -22.19 9.84 -10.31
C SER A 146 -23.23 9.84 -9.21
N SER A 147 -24.38 10.50 -9.45
CA SER A 147 -25.49 10.45 -8.49
C SER A 147 -25.90 9.02 -8.19
N ILE A 148 -26.22 8.72 -6.93
CA ILE A 148 -26.68 7.37 -6.51
C ILE A 148 -27.92 6.91 -7.33
N THR A 149 -28.73 7.82 -7.80
CA THR A 149 -29.90 7.51 -8.61
C THR A 149 -29.59 7.22 -10.08
N GLU A 150 -28.37 7.55 -10.52
CA GLU A 150 -27.90 7.37 -11.91
C GLU A 150 -26.84 6.28 -12.03
N THR A 151 -26.21 5.92 -10.91
CA THR A 151 -25.20 4.84 -10.88
C THR A 151 -25.90 3.49 -11.05
N SER A 152 -25.56 2.77 -12.11
CA SER A 152 -26.04 1.40 -12.32
C SER A 152 -25.31 0.40 -11.41
N VAL A 153 -25.92 -0.76 -11.22
CA VAL A 153 -25.28 -1.88 -10.49
C VAL A 153 -24.02 -2.35 -11.25
N GLU A 154 -24.09 -2.32 -12.57
CA GLU A 154 -22.99 -2.70 -13.46
C GLU A 154 -21.79 -1.74 -13.31
N ASP A 155 -22.04 -0.42 -13.15
CA ASP A 155 -20.97 0.56 -12.87
C ASP A 155 -20.35 0.32 -11.49
N PHE A 156 -21.17 0.04 -10.49
CA PHE A 156 -20.69 -0.32 -9.17
C PHE A 156 -19.81 -1.59 -9.21
N ASP A 157 -20.28 -2.65 -9.84
CA ASP A 157 -19.55 -3.91 -9.98
C ASP A 157 -18.27 -3.74 -10.79
N LYS A 158 -18.27 -2.89 -11.83
CA LYS A 158 -17.09 -2.55 -12.62
C LYS A 158 -16.01 -1.91 -11.73
N ILE A 159 -16.38 -0.94 -10.88
CA ILE A 159 -15.42 -0.31 -9.96
C ILE A 159 -14.81 -1.35 -9.02
N LEU A 160 -15.62 -2.24 -8.43
CA LEU A 160 -15.12 -3.32 -7.56
C LEU A 160 -14.23 -4.29 -8.31
N SER A 161 -14.58 -4.65 -9.55
CA SER A 161 -13.81 -5.57 -10.38
C SER A 161 -12.43 -5.03 -10.74
N ILE A 162 -12.28 -3.72 -10.89
CA ILE A 162 -11.00 -3.06 -11.22
C ILE A 162 -10.20 -2.72 -9.96
N ASN A 163 -10.84 -2.17 -8.93
CA ASN A 163 -10.13 -1.63 -7.78
C ASN A 163 -9.83 -2.67 -6.69
N LEU A 164 -10.79 -3.56 -6.40
CA LEU A 164 -10.73 -4.45 -5.22
C LEU A 164 -10.34 -5.88 -5.57
N ARG A 165 -11.01 -6.48 -6.56
CA ARG A 165 -10.79 -7.89 -6.91
C ARG A 165 -9.33 -8.22 -7.27
N PRO A 166 -8.58 -7.38 -8.02
CA PRO A 166 -7.18 -7.63 -8.34
C PRO A 166 -6.29 -7.78 -7.11
N VAL A 167 -6.56 -7.03 -6.04
CA VAL A 167 -5.81 -7.13 -4.76
C VAL A 167 -5.92 -8.54 -4.18
N PHE A 168 -7.11 -9.11 -4.22
CA PHE A 168 -7.32 -10.49 -3.77
C PHE A 168 -6.61 -11.50 -4.68
N ILE A 169 -6.74 -11.34 -6.01
CA ILE A 169 -6.16 -12.28 -6.99
C ILE A 169 -4.65 -12.33 -6.85
N THR A 170 -3.97 -11.20 -6.89
CA THR A 170 -2.50 -11.12 -6.81
C THR A 170 -1.96 -11.69 -5.50
N SER A 171 -2.62 -11.34 -4.39
CA SER A 171 -2.25 -11.82 -3.05
C SER A 171 -2.45 -13.34 -2.92
N ARG A 172 -3.57 -13.87 -3.42
CA ARG A 172 -3.88 -15.29 -3.41
C ARG A 172 -2.88 -16.10 -4.24
N LEU A 173 -2.53 -15.64 -5.43
CA LEU A 173 -1.59 -16.35 -6.30
C LEU A 173 -0.19 -16.41 -5.70
N LEU A 174 0.30 -15.33 -5.10
CA LEU A 174 1.57 -15.35 -4.40
C LEU A 174 1.55 -16.32 -3.21
N ALA A 175 0.46 -16.36 -2.45
CA ALA A 175 0.28 -17.28 -1.33
C ALA A 175 0.30 -18.75 -1.78
N ILE A 176 -0.44 -19.08 -2.84
CA ILE A 176 -0.47 -20.44 -3.42
C ILE A 176 0.94 -20.84 -3.86
N HIS A 177 1.61 -19.96 -4.62
CA HIS A 177 2.97 -20.22 -5.09
C HIS A 177 3.93 -20.52 -3.93
N ARG A 178 3.91 -19.72 -2.87
CA ARG A 178 4.79 -19.92 -1.71
C ARG A 178 4.44 -21.14 -0.87
N LYS A 179 3.16 -21.51 -0.79
CA LYS A 179 2.72 -22.74 -0.13
C LYS A 179 3.29 -23.99 -0.80
N GLU A 180 3.47 -23.94 -2.11
CA GLU A 180 3.97 -25.07 -2.91
C GLU A 180 5.51 -25.18 -2.89
N GLN A 181 6.21 -24.16 -2.39
CA GLN A 181 7.67 -24.18 -2.34
C GLN A 181 8.21 -24.94 -1.11
N SER A 182 9.22 -25.77 -1.32
CA SER A 182 9.89 -26.54 -0.25
C SER A 182 10.71 -25.64 0.70
N SER A 183 11.13 -24.47 0.24
CA SER A 183 11.88 -23.48 1.03
C SER A 183 11.29 -22.09 0.75
N PRO A 184 10.31 -21.65 1.56
CA PRO A 184 9.66 -20.38 1.33
C PRO A 184 10.65 -19.22 1.49
N ASN A 185 10.54 -18.23 0.58
CA ASN A 185 11.29 -16.99 0.67
C ASN A 185 10.99 -16.29 2.01
N PRO A 186 12.03 -15.92 2.79
CA PRO A 186 11.83 -15.25 4.07
C PRO A 186 11.32 -13.80 3.93
N TYR A 187 11.17 -13.29 2.71
CA TYR A 187 10.81 -11.91 2.44
C TYR A 187 9.62 -11.82 1.48
N GLY A 188 8.57 -11.13 1.86
CA GLY A 188 7.42 -10.82 1.03
C GLY A 188 6.74 -9.54 1.47
N ARG A 189 6.36 -8.69 0.50
CA ARG A 189 5.64 -7.44 0.75
C ARG A 189 4.48 -7.32 -0.23
N ILE A 190 3.30 -7.04 0.28
CA ILE A 190 2.15 -6.61 -0.53
C ILE A 190 1.76 -5.23 -0.05
N ILE A 191 1.70 -4.27 -0.97
CA ILE A 191 1.33 -2.90 -0.66
C ILE A 191 0.16 -2.49 -1.56
N ASN A 192 -0.94 -2.11 -0.94
CA ASN A 192 -2.17 -1.77 -1.61
C ASN A 192 -2.37 -0.25 -1.62
N ILE A 193 -2.60 0.34 -2.79
CA ILE A 193 -2.94 1.76 -2.90
C ILE A 193 -4.43 1.94 -2.62
N CYS A 194 -4.70 2.36 -1.38
CA CYS A 194 -6.03 2.72 -0.89
C CYS A 194 -6.38 4.16 -1.30
N SER A 195 -7.09 4.89 -0.48
CA SER A 195 -7.38 6.31 -0.57
C SER A 195 -7.94 6.80 0.76
N THR A 196 -7.79 8.07 1.11
CA THR A 196 -8.50 8.68 2.24
C THR A 196 -10.02 8.55 2.13
N ARG A 197 -10.53 8.27 0.92
CA ARG A 197 -11.97 8.03 0.67
C ARG A 197 -12.54 6.78 1.35
N TYR A 198 -11.71 5.92 1.92
CA TYR A 198 -12.20 4.81 2.75
C TYR A 198 -12.82 5.27 4.08
N LEU A 199 -12.48 6.47 4.54
CA LEU A 199 -13.04 7.10 5.74
C LEU A 199 -13.79 8.40 5.46
N MET A 200 -13.32 9.17 4.45
CA MET A 200 -13.81 10.51 4.15
C MET A 200 -14.45 10.53 2.76
N SER A 201 -15.63 9.94 2.66
CA SER A 201 -16.39 9.86 1.40
C SER A 201 -17.09 11.18 1.07
N GLU A 202 -17.52 11.32 -0.16
CA GLU A 202 -18.34 12.43 -0.64
C GLU A 202 -19.52 11.89 -1.49
N PRO A 203 -20.58 12.68 -1.68
CA PRO A 203 -21.71 12.26 -2.50
C PRO A 203 -21.28 11.81 -3.89
N GLY A 204 -21.91 10.77 -4.42
CA GLY A 204 -21.60 10.22 -5.74
C GLY A 204 -20.34 9.36 -5.81
N SER A 205 -19.72 9.04 -4.67
CA SER A 205 -18.48 8.23 -4.61
C SER A 205 -18.69 6.81 -4.08
N GLU A 206 -19.92 6.31 -4.03
CA GLU A 206 -20.31 5.10 -3.31
C GLU A 206 -19.49 3.89 -3.77
N GLY A 207 -19.38 3.63 -5.07
CA GLY A 207 -18.59 2.52 -5.61
C GLY A 207 -17.10 2.66 -5.33
N TYR A 208 -16.56 3.87 -5.49
CA TYR A 208 -15.16 4.14 -5.20
C TYR A 208 -14.85 3.98 -3.71
N ALA A 209 -15.67 4.59 -2.84
CA ALA A 209 -15.53 4.49 -1.40
C ALA A 209 -15.65 3.03 -0.91
N ALA A 210 -16.63 2.28 -1.44
CA ALA A 210 -16.79 0.86 -1.15
C ALA A 210 -15.55 0.06 -1.55
N SER A 211 -14.99 0.31 -2.75
CA SER A 211 -13.78 -0.36 -3.22
C SER A 211 -12.57 -0.07 -2.32
N LYS A 212 -12.38 1.19 -1.93
CA LYS A 212 -11.24 1.60 -1.08
C LYS A 212 -11.41 1.17 0.37
N GLY A 213 -12.64 1.17 0.90
CA GLY A 213 -12.99 0.55 2.18
C GLY A 213 -12.73 -0.95 2.17
N GLY A 214 -13.10 -1.63 1.08
CA GLY A 214 -12.80 -3.03 0.86
C GLY A 214 -11.29 -3.33 0.83
N ILE A 215 -10.49 -2.52 0.14
CA ILE A 215 -9.02 -2.64 0.12
C ILE A 215 -8.45 -2.50 1.55
N TYR A 216 -8.90 -1.52 2.32
CA TYR A 216 -8.45 -1.32 3.70
C TYR A 216 -8.72 -2.55 4.56
N SER A 217 -9.96 -3.07 4.56
CA SER A 217 -10.35 -4.25 5.33
C SER A 217 -9.64 -5.52 4.83
N LEU A 218 -9.51 -5.68 3.51
CA LEU A 218 -8.81 -6.82 2.91
C LEU A 218 -7.32 -6.82 3.26
N THR A 219 -6.67 -5.65 3.31
CA THR A 219 -5.27 -5.50 3.73
C THR A 219 -5.05 -6.10 5.12
N HIS A 220 -5.91 -5.77 6.09
CA HIS A 220 -5.81 -6.32 7.44
C HIS A 220 -6.02 -7.85 7.47
N ALA A 221 -7.04 -8.35 6.77
CA ALA A 221 -7.31 -9.79 6.71
C ALA A 221 -6.15 -10.56 6.05
N LEU A 222 -5.60 -10.04 4.95
CA LEU A 222 -4.46 -10.63 4.26
C LEU A 222 -3.19 -10.59 5.11
N ALA A 223 -2.96 -9.53 5.89
CA ALA A 223 -1.80 -9.45 6.78
C ALA A 223 -1.77 -10.59 7.80
N LEU A 224 -2.93 -10.97 8.33
CA LEU A 224 -3.06 -12.11 9.23
C LEU A 224 -2.89 -13.44 8.48
N SER A 225 -3.59 -13.61 7.36
CA SER A 225 -3.59 -14.87 6.61
C SER A 225 -2.26 -15.20 5.95
N LEU A 226 -1.47 -14.18 5.55
CA LEU A 226 -0.23 -14.38 4.79
C LEU A 226 1.03 -14.35 5.67
N SER A 227 0.89 -14.11 6.96
CA SER A 227 2.01 -14.05 7.90
C SER A 227 2.80 -15.37 7.99
N GLU A 228 2.14 -16.50 7.82
CA GLU A 228 2.78 -17.83 7.82
C GLU A 228 3.79 -18.01 6.68
N TRP A 229 3.66 -17.25 5.58
CA TRP A 229 4.59 -17.27 4.44
C TRP A 229 5.56 -16.07 4.44
N ASN A 230 5.77 -15.41 5.59
CA ASN A 230 6.62 -14.24 5.73
C ASN A 230 6.24 -13.07 4.78
N ILE A 231 4.96 -12.94 4.46
CA ILE A 231 4.42 -11.86 3.66
C ILE A 231 3.78 -10.82 4.58
N THR A 232 4.28 -9.59 4.56
CA THR A 232 3.59 -8.48 5.20
C THR A 232 2.67 -7.79 4.21
N VAL A 233 1.51 -7.35 4.68
CA VAL A 233 0.54 -6.65 3.84
C VAL A 233 0.22 -5.29 4.47
N ASN A 234 0.43 -4.24 3.70
CA ASN A 234 0.20 -2.86 4.12
C ASN A 234 -0.63 -2.11 3.08
N SER A 235 -1.19 -0.98 3.47
CA SER A 235 -1.82 -0.06 2.52
C SER A 235 -1.35 1.38 2.75
N ILE A 236 -1.26 2.13 1.67
CA ILE A 236 -1.11 3.59 1.67
C ILE A 236 -2.46 4.18 1.30
N ALA A 237 -2.89 5.20 2.04
CA ALA A 237 -4.13 5.92 1.77
C ALA A 237 -3.82 7.36 1.33
N PRO A 238 -3.53 7.60 0.05
CA PRO A 238 -3.26 8.94 -0.44
C PRO A 238 -4.49 9.84 -0.28
N GLY A 239 -4.24 11.13 -0.04
CA GLY A 239 -5.20 12.19 -0.31
C GLY A 239 -5.22 12.56 -1.79
N TRP A 240 -5.35 13.84 -2.09
CA TRP A 240 -5.28 14.31 -3.47
C TRP A 240 -3.84 14.26 -3.99
N ILE A 241 -3.62 13.43 -5.01
CA ILE A 241 -2.39 13.35 -5.79
C ILE A 241 -2.71 13.79 -7.22
N GLN A 242 -2.08 14.85 -7.66
CA GLN A 242 -2.24 15.34 -9.03
C GLN A 242 -1.26 14.61 -9.95
N THR A 243 -1.80 13.90 -10.93
CA THR A 243 -1.02 13.06 -11.85
C THR A 243 -0.72 13.75 -13.17
N GLN A 244 -1.46 14.80 -13.53
CA GLN A 244 -1.31 15.56 -14.78
C GLN A 244 -1.49 17.04 -14.51
N ASN A 245 -0.83 17.89 -15.31
CA ASN A 245 -1.02 19.34 -15.28
C ASN A 245 -0.85 19.98 -13.89
N TYR A 246 0.12 19.52 -13.12
CA TYR A 246 0.35 19.97 -11.74
C TYR A 246 0.54 21.49 -11.66
N GLU A 247 1.16 22.09 -12.68
CA GLU A 247 1.46 23.53 -12.77
C GLU A 247 0.19 24.39 -13.02
N GLN A 248 -0.95 23.75 -13.33
CA GLN A 248 -2.23 24.43 -13.51
C GLN A 248 -3.05 24.50 -12.21
N LEU A 249 -2.55 23.92 -11.11
CA LEU A 249 -3.19 24.01 -9.81
C LEU A 249 -3.13 25.44 -9.27
N ARG A 250 -4.23 25.86 -8.67
CA ARG A 250 -4.37 27.21 -8.07
C ARG A 250 -3.77 27.21 -6.65
N PRO A 251 -3.36 28.36 -6.13
CA PRO A 251 -2.90 28.49 -4.74
C PRO A 251 -3.91 27.94 -3.71
N GLU A 252 -5.21 28.08 -3.97
CA GLU A 252 -6.29 27.58 -3.12
C GLU A 252 -6.30 26.05 -3.05
N ASP A 253 -5.98 25.38 -4.16
CA ASP A 253 -5.91 23.92 -4.23
C ASP A 253 -4.79 23.39 -3.33
N HIS A 254 -3.67 24.10 -3.26
CA HIS A 254 -2.57 23.78 -2.35
C HIS A 254 -2.88 24.08 -0.89
N SER A 255 -3.52 25.21 -0.62
CA SER A 255 -3.73 25.71 0.73
C SER A 255 -4.75 24.91 1.55
N GLN A 256 -5.65 24.17 0.91
CA GLN A 256 -6.62 23.31 1.60
C GLN A 256 -5.97 22.06 2.23
N HIS A 257 -4.71 21.76 1.90
CA HIS A 257 -3.96 20.66 2.49
C HIS A 257 -3.11 21.13 3.68
N PRO A 258 -3.04 20.35 4.79
CA PRO A 258 -2.16 20.68 5.92
C PRO A 258 -0.69 20.83 5.51
N SER A 259 -0.24 20.08 4.51
CA SER A 259 1.10 20.17 3.92
C SER A 259 1.32 21.42 3.07
N ARG A 260 0.28 22.25 2.87
CA ARG A 260 0.29 23.42 2.00
C ARG A 260 0.64 23.12 0.55
N ARG A 261 0.43 21.89 0.11
CA ARG A 261 0.58 21.47 -1.29
C ARG A 261 -0.26 20.24 -1.61
N VAL A 262 -0.71 20.17 -2.85
CA VAL A 262 -1.25 18.94 -3.44
C VAL A 262 -0.11 17.93 -3.60
N GLY A 263 -0.39 16.65 -3.38
CA GLY A 263 0.62 15.59 -3.54
C GLY A 263 0.98 15.34 -5.00
N LYS A 264 2.18 14.78 -5.21
CA LYS A 264 2.68 14.33 -6.50
C LYS A 264 2.86 12.80 -6.50
N PRO A 265 2.86 12.13 -7.65
CA PRO A 265 3.11 10.70 -7.76
C PRO A 265 4.37 10.23 -7.05
N GLU A 266 5.44 11.03 -7.09
CA GLU A 266 6.73 10.73 -6.45
C GLU A 266 6.64 10.64 -4.93
N ASP A 267 5.71 11.37 -4.30
CA ASP A 267 5.49 11.30 -2.85
C ASP A 267 5.04 9.89 -2.43
N ILE A 268 4.21 9.27 -3.27
CA ILE A 268 3.73 7.89 -3.04
C ILE A 268 4.85 6.89 -3.32
N ALA A 269 5.57 7.05 -4.43
CA ALA A 269 6.67 6.18 -4.79
C ALA A 269 7.76 6.15 -3.71
N LEU A 270 8.13 7.30 -3.15
CA LEU A 270 9.09 7.40 -2.06
C LEU A 270 8.62 6.67 -0.80
N SER A 271 7.35 6.83 -0.43
CA SER A 271 6.76 6.12 0.71
C SER A 271 6.82 4.60 0.53
N LEU A 272 6.58 4.12 -0.69
CA LEU A 272 6.62 2.69 -1.02
C LEU A 272 8.02 2.09 -0.91
N ILE A 273 9.05 2.80 -1.37
CA ILE A 273 10.44 2.36 -1.18
C ILE A 273 10.74 2.13 0.30
N HIS A 274 10.39 3.08 1.17
CA HIS A 274 10.63 2.96 2.61
C HIS A 274 9.85 1.83 3.27
N ILE A 275 8.58 1.62 2.90
CA ILE A 275 7.74 0.54 3.44
C ILE A 275 8.23 -0.83 2.97
N SER A 276 8.81 -0.91 1.78
CA SER A 276 9.32 -2.16 1.23
C SER A 276 10.72 -2.53 1.72
N GLU A 277 11.46 -1.60 2.31
CA GLU A 277 12.76 -1.93 2.90
C GLU A 277 12.60 -2.84 4.14
N PRO A 278 13.57 -3.74 4.41
CA PRO A 278 13.57 -4.50 5.65
C PRO A 278 13.71 -3.51 6.81
N THR A 279 12.67 -3.41 7.61
CA THR A 279 12.68 -2.57 8.82
C THR A 279 13.83 -3.06 9.71
N ARG A 280 14.86 -2.25 9.91
CA ARG A 280 15.75 -2.44 11.07
C ARG A 280 14.85 -2.31 12.27
N HIS A 281 14.70 -3.38 13.05
CA HIS A 281 13.97 -3.34 14.30
C HIS A 281 14.57 -2.25 15.18
N ALA A 282 13.95 -1.09 15.22
CA ALA A 282 14.01 -0.25 16.38
C ALA A 282 13.19 -1.00 17.42
N GLN A 283 13.85 -1.74 18.29
CA GLN A 283 13.24 -2.22 19.53
C GLN A 283 12.84 -0.97 20.31
N ILE A 284 11.55 -0.64 20.26
CA ILE A 284 10.94 0.25 21.22
C ILE A 284 10.66 -0.63 22.43
N SER A 285 11.62 -0.67 23.34
CA SER A 285 11.43 -1.18 24.71
C SER A 285 10.57 -0.23 25.50
#